data_1f0b9d50e668d893ea53c5381860236e
#
_entry.id   1f0b9d50e668d893ea53c5381860236e
#
_cell.length_a   1.000
_cell.length_b   1.000
_cell.length_c   1.000
_cell.angle_alpha   90.00
_cell.angle_beta   90.00
_cell.angle_gamma   90.00
#
_symmetry.space_group_name_H-M   'P 1'
#
loop_
_entity.id
_entity.type
_entity.pdbx_description
1 polymer ?
#
loop_
_entity_poly.entity_id
_entity_poly.type
_entity_poly.pdbx_seq_one_letter_code
_entity_poly.pdbx_strand_id
1 'polypeptide(L)'
;MAEKKVQAAGPVGVRRNLIEPWPELSLQRQCELVGISRSGFYYEPVPESQESLALMRRLDELHLDYPVYGSRRLTALLQREGQVVNRKRVARLLGLMGVEVIYPKRHLSQPGEGHRIYPYLLEGLEISGPDQVWCSDITYVPMAYGYMYLVAVMDWWSRYVLAWELSNSMDSEFCIRAWTGALASGRTPLISNTDQGSQFTSEAYLDAVESAGVDVSMDGRGRWIDNRFIERLWRSVKQEDIYVQDYGDGLTAQRGLAGWFSQYNTARPHQALGYATPGELYHSPESYGAKPAPWRWK
;
A
#
# COMPACT_ATOMS: atom_id res chain seq x y z
N MET A 1 -11.75 2.52 33.30
CA MET A 1 -12.22 1.14 33.03
C MET A 1 -13.67 1.04 32.56
N ALA A 2 -14.59 1.89 33.03
CA ALA A 2 -16.00 1.88 32.58
C ALA A 2 -16.19 2.29 31.10
N GLU A 3 -15.48 3.32 30.63
CA GLU A 3 -15.57 3.80 29.23
C GLU A 3 -15.15 2.76 28.18
N LYS A 4 -14.12 1.93 28.45
CA LYS A 4 -13.73 0.85 27.55
C LYS A 4 -14.79 -0.28 27.45
N LYS A 5 -15.55 -0.53 28.50
CA LYS A 5 -16.66 -1.51 28.47
C LYS A 5 -17.88 -0.98 27.72
N VAL A 6 -18.10 0.34 27.69
CA VAL A 6 -19.19 0.97 26.95
C VAL A 6 -18.93 0.97 25.43
N GLN A 7 -17.68 1.16 25.00
CA GLN A 7 -17.33 1.05 23.57
C GLN A 7 -17.47 -0.38 23.04
N ALA A 8 -17.36 -1.39 23.90
CA ALA A 8 -17.60 -2.78 23.55
C ALA A 8 -19.09 -3.14 23.39
N ALA A 9 -20.02 -2.26 23.81
CA ALA A 9 -21.46 -2.50 23.79
C ALA A 9 -22.14 -2.28 22.41
N GLY A 10 -21.39 -2.02 21.36
CA GLY A 10 -21.91 -1.95 19.99
C GLY A 10 -22.53 -0.60 19.57
N PRO A 11 -23.26 -0.57 18.44
CA PRO A 11 -23.91 0.64 17.90
C PRO A 11 -24.89 1.29 18.87
N VAL A 12 -25.16 2.60 18.67
CA VAL A 12 -26.06 3.39 19.54
C VAL A 12 -27.45 2.74 19.73
N GLY A 13 -28.01 2.11 18.71
CA GLY A 13 -29.29 1.40 18.79
C GLY A 13 -29.25 0.22 19.77
N VAL A 14 -28.18 -0.58 19.77
CA VAL A 14 -28.02 -1.70 20.72
C VAL A 14 -27.87 -1.16 22.15
N ARG A 15 -27.10 -0.09 22.35
CA ARG A 15 -26.90 0.55 23.66
C ARG A 15 -28.19 1.17 24.18
N ARG A 16 -29.05 1.71 23.30
CA ARG A 16 -30.38 2.24 23.65
C ARG A 16 -31.29 1.15 24.24
N ASN A 17 -31.25 -0.06 23.70
CA ASN A 17 -32.05 -1.19 24.17
C ASN A 17 -31.63 -1.72 25.56
N LEU A 18 -30.47 -1.28 26.06
CA LEU A 18 -30.00 -1.62 27.40
C LEU A 18 -30.60 -0.71 28.51
N ILE A 19 -31.35 0.34 28.12
CA ILE A 19 -32.00 1.27 29.06
C ILE A 19 -33.39 0.77 29.31
N GLU A 20 -33.65 0.37 30.56
CA GLU A 20 -34.92 -0.13 31.02
C GLU A 20 -35.44 0.72 32.20
N PRO A 21 -36.78 0.72 32.47
CA PRO A 21 -37.34 1.35 33.68
C PRO A 21 -36.78 0.65 34.92
N TRP A 22 -35.81 1.29 35.59
CA TRP A 22 -35.21 0.76 36.80
C TRP A 22 -35.48 1.70 37.98
N PRO A 23 -36.14 1.21 39.08
CA PRO A 23 -36.57 2.08 40.19
C PRO A 23 -35.41 2.81 40.90
N GLU A 24 -34.23 2.19 40.95
CA GLU A 24 -33.04 2.69 41.67
C GLU A 24 -32.11 3.53 40.81
N LEU A 25 -32.26 3.56 39.48
CA LEU A 25 -31.39 4.27 38.55
C LEU A 25 -32.18 5.22 37.66
N SER A 26 -31.94 6.50 37.78
CA SER A 26 -32.59 7.50 36.92
C SER A 26 -32.19 7.27 35.46
N LEU A 27 -33.11 7.58 34.52
CA LEU A 27 -32.88 7.51 33.09
C LEU A 27 -31.62 8.27 32.66
N GLN A 28 -31.37 9.43 33.27
CA GLN A 28 -30.17 10.21 32.99
C GLN A 28 -28.91 9.43 33.33
N ARG A 29 -28.88 8.79 34.49
CA ARG A 29 -27.75 7.99 34.92
C ARG A 29 -27.53 6.75 34.06
N GLN A 30 -28.61 6.11 33.60
CA GLN A 30 -28.54 5.00 32.67
C GLN A 30 -27.96 5.44 31.31
N CYS A 31 -28.40 6.57 30.76
CA CYS A 31 -27.88 7.18 29.55
C CYS A 31 -26.36 7.46 29.66
N GLU A 32 -25.91 8.02 30.78
CA GLU A 32 -24.49 8.25 31.06
C GLU A 32 -23.68 6.94 31.07
N LEU A 33 -24.20 5.89 31.72
CA LEU A 33 -23.56 4.61 31.85
C LEU A 33 -23.40 3.88 30.50
N VAL A 34 -24.37 4.01 29.60
CA VAL A 34 -24.31 3.40 28.25
C VAL A 34 -23.72 4.36 27.20
N GLY A 35 -23.34 5.59 27.61
CA GLY A 35 -22.65 6.56 26.73
C GLY A 35 -23.52 7.08 25.60
N ILE A 36 -24.82 7.34 25.86
CA ILE A 36 -25.74 8.01 24.92
C ILE A 36 -26.31 9.26 25.56
N SER A 37 -26.63 10.27 24.75
CA SER A 37 -27.32 11.45 25.24
C SER A 37 -28.79 11.14 25.56
N ARG A 38 -29.38 11.83 26.55
CA ARG A 38 -30.80 11.70 26.84
C ARG A 38 -31.67 12.02 25.60
N SER A 39 -31.30 13.02 24.80
CA SER A 39 -31.98 13.33 23.54
C SER A 39 -31.86 12.17 22.52
N GLY A 40 -30.72 11.49 22.47
CA GLY A 40 -30.51 10.31 21.64
C GLY A 40 -31.36 9.11 22.07
N PHE A 41 -31.67 8.99 23.35
CA PHE A 41 -32.60 7.97 23.85
C PHE A 41 -34.04 8.19 23.36
N TYR A 42 -34.51 9.43 23.37
CA TYR A 42 -35.87 9.77 22.89
C TYR A 42 -35.94 10.01 21.37
N TYR A 43 -34.81 9.99 20.67
CA TYR A 43 -34.80 10.22 19.24
C TYR A 43 -35.52 9.08 18.50
N GLU A 44 -36.59 9.38 17.83
CA GLU A 44 -37.24 8.49 16.88
C GLU A 44 -36.80 8.86 15.45
N PRO A 45 -36.26 7.91 14.67
CA PRO A 45 -35.91 8.19 13.31
C PRO A 45 -37.10 8.62 12.48
N VAL A 46 -37.04 9.77 11.87
CA VAL A 46 -38.08 10.23 10.93
C VAL A 46 -38.01 9.32 9.68
N PRO A 47 -39.14 8.72 9.25
CA PRO A 47 -39.15 7.91 8.04
C PRO A 47 -38.82 8.76 6.81
N GLU A 48 -38.24 8.09 5.79
CA GLU A 48 -37.90 8.78 4.54
C GLU A 48 -39.15 9.32 3.84
N SER A 49 -39.04 10.53 3.29
CA SER A 49 -40.14 11.17 2.56
C SER A 49 -40.53 10.38 1.32
N GLN A 50 -41.78 10.53 0.86
CA GLN A 50 -42.26 9.92 -0.38
C GLN A 50 -41.43 10.30 -1.58
N GLU A 51 -40.92 11.52 -1.63
CA GLU A 51 -39.97 11.98 -2.65
C GLU A 51 -38.64 11.23 -2.58
N SER A 52 -38.10 10.99 -1.37
CA SER A 52 -36.90 10.19 -1.20
C SER A 52 -37.10 8.74 -1.61
N LEU A 53 -38.26 8.16 -1.28
CA LEU A 53 -38.61 6.79 -1.68
C LEU A 53 -38.75 6.65 -3.20
N ALA A 54 -39.37 7.63 -3.87
CA ALA A 54 -39.43 7.66 -5.33
C ALA A 54 -38.04 7.77 -5.97
N LEU A 55 -37.19 8.62 -5.41
CA LEU A 55 -35.79 8.76 -5.87
C LEU A 55 -34.96 7.48 -5.64
N MET A 56 -35.17 6.78 -4.53
CA MET A 56 -34.54 5.49 -4.25
C MET A 56 -34.96 4.43 -5.30
N ARG A 57 -36.23 4.34 -5.64
CA ARG A 57 -36.67 3.42 -6.72
C ARG A 57 -36.00 3.75 -8.04
N ARG A 58 -35.93 5.04 -8.40
CA ARG A 58 -35.26 5.43 -9.66
C ARG A 58 -33.77 5.14 -9.64
N LEU A 59 -33.10 5.34 -8.49
CA LEU A 59 -31.69 4.99 -8.30
C LEU A 59 -31.44 3.48 -8.41
N ASP A 60 -32.39 2.65 -7.94
CA ASP A 60 -32.32 1.19 -8.06
C ASP A 60 -32.39 0.76 -9.53
N GLU A 61 -33.35 1.28 -10.29
CA GLU A 61 -33.46 1.05 -11.74
C GLU A 61 -32.17 1.45 -12.47
N LEU A 62 -31.67 2.66 -12.22
CA LEU A 62 -30.43 3.14 -12.83
C LEU A 62 -29.20 2.32 -12.42
N HIS A 63 -29.19 1.74 -11.22
CA HIS A 63 -28.11 0.87 -10.78
C HIS A 63 -28.17 -0.50 -11.47
N LEU A 64 -29.35 -1.03 -11.74
CA LEU A 64 -29.52 -2.26 -12.53
C LEU A 64 -29.03 -2.06 -13.97
N ASP A 65 -29.33 -0.92 -14.58
CA ASP A 65 -28.87 -0.60 -15.95
C ASP A 65 -27.38 -0.29 -16.01
N TYR A 66 -26.85 0.37 -14.98
CA TYR A 66 -25.45 0.87 -14.92
C TYR A 66 -24.75 0.55 -13.59
N PRO A 67 -24.47 -0.72 -13.29
CA PRO A 67 -23.97 -1.16 -11.98
C PRO A 67 -22.58 -0.59 -11.62
N VAL A 68 -21.85 -0.06 -12.59
CA VAL A 68 -20.54 0.59 -12.41
C VAL A 68 -20.63 2.11 -12.16
N TYR A 69 -21.85 2.68 -12.14
CA TYR A 69 -22.02 4.12 -11.94
C TYR A 69 -22.13 4.47 -10.46
N GLY A 70 -21.20 5.29 -9.99
CA GLY A 70 -21.26 5.84 -8.64
C GLY A 70 -22.12 7.10 -8.53
N SER A 71 -22.26 7.63 -7.32
CA SER A 71 -23.12 8.78 -7.01
C SER A 71 -22.95 9.99 -7.95
N ARG A 72 -21.75 10.24 -8.51
CA ARG A 72 -21.52 11.36 -9.44
C ARG A 72 -22.26 11.15 -10.77
N ARG A 73 -22.11 9.97 -11.39
CA ARG A 73 -22.75 9.65 -12.67
C ARG A 73 -24.26 9.50 -12.52
N LEU A 74 -24.71 8.83 -11.46
CA LEU A 74 -26.14 8.70 -11.15
C LEU A 74 -26.81 10.05 -10.91
N THR A 75 -26.13 10.99 -10.21
CA THR A 75 -26.64 12.37 -10.08
C THR A 75 -26.79 13.05 -11.43
N ALA A 76 -25.80 12.89 -12.31
CA ALA A 76 -25.85 13.50 -13.65
C ALA A 76 -26.99 12.92 -14.50
N LEU A 77 -27.29 11.62 -14.41
CA LEU A 77 -28.42 11.01 -15.10
C LEU A 77 -29.74 11.54 -14.57
N LEU A 78 -29.97 11.58 -13.26
CA LEU A 78 -31.16 12.11 -12.66
C LEU A 78 -31.41 13.58 -13.03
N GLN A 79 -30.34 14.40 -13.05
CA GLN A 79 -30.45 15.80 -13.47
C GLN A 79 -30.83 15.93 -14.96
N ARG A 80 -30.37 15.04 -15.84
CA ARG A 80 -30.78 14.97 -17.24
C ARG A 80 -32.26 14.56 -17.39
N GLU A 81 -32.79 13.79 -16.46
CA GLU A 81 -34.20 13.45 -16.36
C GLU A 81 -35.06 14.57 -15.74
N GLY A 82 -34.45 15.73 -15.44
CA GLY A 82 -35.14 16.89 -14.87
C GLY A 82 -35.27 16.88 -13.34
N GLN A 83 -34.62 15.91 -12.64
CA GLN A 83 -34.67 15.82 -11.18
C GLN A 83 -33.72 16.86 -10.54
N VAL A 84 -34.25 17.68 -9.64
CA VAL A 84 -33.44 18.63 -8.85
C VAL A 84 -32.81 17.93 -7.66
N VAL A 85 -31.66 17.34 -7.86
CA VAL A 85 -30.96 16.56 -6.83
C VAL A 85 -29.46 16.88 -6.80
N ASN A 86 -28.88 16.88 -5.60
CA ASN A 86 -27.44 17.02 -5.43
C ASN A 86 -26.78 15.67 -5.10
N ARG A 87 -25.46 15.58 -5.36
CA ARG A 87 -24.68 14.37 -5.15
C ARG A 87 -24.71 13.86 -3.69
N LYS A 88 -24.75 14.76 -2.68
CA LYS A 88 -24.76 14.35 -1.26
C LYS A 88 -26.04 13.59 -0.93
N ARG A 89 -27.21 14.04 -1.46
CA ARG A 89 -28.47 13.34 -1.29
C ARG A 89 -28.44 11.97 -1.95
N VAL A 90 -27.97 11.89 -3.20
CA VAL A 90 -27.82 10.62 -3.93
C VAL A 90 -26.90 9.65 -3.18
N ALA A 91 -25.72 10.10 -2.73
CA ALA A 91 -24.80 9.25 -1.98
C ALA A 91 -25.40 8.74 -0.66
N ARG A 92 -26.17 9.57 0.07
CA ARG A 92 -26.89 9.16 1.29
C ARG A 92 -27.94 8.07 0.99
N LEU A 93 -28.73 8.26 -0.06
CA LEU A 93 -29.78 7.31 -0.43
C LEU A 93 -29.19 5.97 -0.88
N LEU A 94 -28.12 5.97 -1.69
CA LEU A 94 -27.40 4.74 -2.07
C LEU A 94 -26.87 4.01 -0.83
N GLY A 95 -26.32 4.73 0.14
CA GLY A 95 -25.87 4.15 1.41
C GLY A 95 -27.01 3.53 2.23
N LEU A 96 -28.18 4.17 2.27
CA LEU A 96 -29.39 3.62 2.93
C LEU A 96 -29.91 2.35 2.24
N MET A 97 -29.80 2.30 0.91
CA MET A 97 -30.19 1.14 0.12
C MET A 97 -29.17 0.00 0.19
N GLY A 98 -27.98 0.22 0.75
CA GLY A 98 -26.88 -0.74 0.74
C GLY A 98 -26.30 -1.00 -0.65
N VAL A 99 -26.51 -0.08 -1.59
CA VAL A 99 -26.06 -0.21 -2.99
C VAL A 99 -24.57 0.14 -3.09
N GLU A 100 -23.77 -0.83 -3.47
CA GLU A 100 -22.34 -0.66 -3.76
C GLU A 100 -22.07 -0.73 -5.27
N VAL A 101 -21.20 0.17 -5.72
CA VAL A 101 -20.77 0.21 -7.14
C VAL A 101 -19.93 -1.02 -7.47
N ILE A 102 -20.25 -1.72 -8.54
CA ILE A 102 -19.48 -2.87 -9.02
C ILE A 102 -18.25 -2.36 -9.79
N TYR A 103 -17.11 -2.35 -9.14
CA TYR A 103 -15.80 -2.13 -9.76
C TYR A 103 -14.74 -2.99 -9.08
N PRO A 104 -13.65 -3.34 -9.78
CA PRO A 104 -12.55 -4.05 -9.15
C PRO A 104 -12.01 -3.22 -7.97
N LYS A 105 -12.24 -3.70 -6.75
CA LYS A 105 -11.63 -3.11 -5.55
C LYS A 105 -10.13 -3.44 -5.62
N ARG A 106 -9.28 -2.45 -5.34
CA ARG A 106 -7.86 -2.73 -5.14
C ARG A 106 -7.76 -3.70 -3.96
N HIS A 107 -7.23 -4.89 -4.20
CA HIS A 107 -6.81 -5.78 -3.13
C HIS A 107 -5.57 -5.14 -2.51
N LEU A 108 -5.78 -4.35 -1.47
CA LEU A 108 -4.69 -3.92 -0.62
C LEU A 108 -4.26 -5.15 0.17
N SER A 109 -2.98 -5.48 0.16
CA SER A 109 -2.40 -6.50 1.03
C SER A 109 -2.83 -6.18 2.46
N GLN A 110 -3.59 -7.09 3.08
CA GLN A 110 -3.90 -6.95 4.50
C GLN A 110 -2.69 -7.49 5.26
N PRO A 111 -2.12 -6.74 6.22
CA PRO A 111 -1.13 -7.29 7.12
C PRO A 111 -1.75 -8.50 7.82
N GLY A 112 -1.05 -9.62 7.83
CA GLY A 112 -1.48 -10.77 8.62
C GLY A 112 -1.55 -10.39 10.10
N GLU A 113 -2.42 -11.02 10.87
CA GLU A 113 -2.48 -10.83 12.32
C GLU A 113 -1.17 -11.33 12.94
N GLY A 114 -0.48 -10.49 13.72
CA GLY A 114 0.72 -10.85 14.47
C GLY A 114 2.06 -10.53 13.80
N HIS A 115 2.09 -9.81 12.66
CA HIS A 115 3.36 -9.41 12.03
C HIS A 115 4.17 -8.46 12.91
N ARG A 116 5.48 -8.75 13.05
CA ARG A 116 6.44 -7.82 13.64
C ARG A 116 6.59 -6.62 12.70
N ILE A 117 6.31 -5.42 13.20
CA ILE A 117 6.56 -4.16 12.50
C ILE A 117 7.83 -3.57 13.11
N TYR A 118 8.83 -3.36 12.27
CA TYR A 118 10.10 -2.77 12.67
C TYR A 118 10.03 -1.25 12.54
N PRO A 119 10.78 -0.52 13.39
CA PRO A 119 10.84 0.93 13.31
C PRO A 119 11.54 1.37 12.01
N TYR A 120 11.23 2.57 11.55
CA TYR A 120 11.94 3.20 10.45
C TYR A 120 13.29 3.77 10.96
N LEU A 121 14.39 3.20 10.50
CA LEU A 121 15.74 3.52 10.99
C LEU A 121 16.46 4.58 10.15
N LEU A 122 15.90 4.99 9.01
CA LEU A 122 16.60 5.89 8.09
C LEU A 122 16.36 7.38 8.40
N GLU A 123 15.49 7.73 9.36
CA GLU A 123 15.21 9.11 9.72
C GLU A 123 16.46 9.77 10.33
N GLY A 124 16.94 10.83 9.70
CA GLY A 124 18.15 11.53 10.13
C GLY A 124 19.46 10.82 9.80
N LEU A 125 19.44 9.63 9.19
CA LEU A 125 20.64 8.91 8.79
C LEU A 125 21.30 9.57 7.58
N GLU A 126 22.61 9.83 7.66
CA GLU A 126 23.40 10.28 6.54
C GLU A 126 24.03 9.07 5.83
N ILE A 127 23.55 8.78 4.62
CA ILE A 127 24.06 7.68 3.81
C ILE A 127 25.18 8.24 2.93
N SER A 128 26.42 7.84 3.19
CA SER A 128 27.64 8.41 2.60
C SER A 128 28.45 7.44 1.75
N GLY A 129 28.07 6.15 1.72
CA GLY A 129 28.76 5.11 0.97
C GLY A 129 27.90 3.90 0.67
N PRO A 130 28.41 2.96 -0.15
CA PRO A 130 27.73 1.71 -0.42
C PRO A 130 27.63 0.83 0.83
N ASP A 131 26.70 -0.13 0.78
CA ASP A 131 26.47 -1.15 1.82
C ASP A 131 26.06 -0.59 3.20
N GLN A 132 25.65 0.67 3.29
CA GLN A 132 25.03 1.19 4.51
C GLN A 132 23.56 0.80 4.57
N VAL A 133 22.83 0.95 3.47
CA VAL A 133 21.41 0.59 3.38
C VAL A 133 21.15 -0.11 2.05
N TRP A 134 20.57 -1.31 2.13
CA TRP A 134 19.95 -1.93 0.97
C TRP A 134 18.45 -1.83 1.08
N CYS A 135 17.76 -1.53 -0.02
CA CYS A 135 16.32 -1.52 -0.08
C CYS A 135 15.79 -2.63 -0.98
N SER A 136 14.66 -3.19 -0.60
CA SER A 136 13.95 -4.21 -1.38
C SER A 136 12.49 -3.83 -1.57
N ASP A 137 11.95 -4.15 -2.75
CA ASP A 137 10.55 -3.91 -3.09
C ASP A 137 10.12 -4.86 -4.20
N ILE A 138 8.80 -5.01 -4.37
CA ILE A 138 8.19 -5.89 -5.37
C ILE A 138 7.41 -5.05 -6.37
N THR A 139 7.52 -5.41 -7.64
CA THR A 139 6.68 -4.82 -8.69
C THR A 139 6.05 -5.88 -9.58
N TYR A 140 4.95 -5.49 -10.25
CA TYR A 140 4.26 -6.33 -11.22
C TYR A 140 4.87 -6.16 -12.61
N VAL A 141 5.11 -7.28 -13.28
CA VAL A 141 5.50 -7.36 -14.68
C VAL A 141 4.29 -7.85 -15.47
N PRO A 142 3.63 -6.99 -16.29
CA PRO A 142 2.53 -7.42 -17.13
C PRO A 142 3.03 -8.42 -18.17
N MET A 143 2.24 -9.46 -18.41
CA MET A 143 2.49 -10.50 -19.39
C MET A 143 1.29 -10.56 -20.35
N ALA A 144 1.41 -11.24 -21.46
CA ALA A 144 0.29 -11.45 -22.39
C ALA A 144 -0.95 -12.05 -21.69
N TYR A 145 -0.71 -12.89 -20.69
CA TYR A 145 -1.77 -13.46 -19.83
C TYR A 145 -1.38 -13.31 -18.35
N GLY A 146 -1.97 -12.31 -17.67
CA GLY A 146 -1.76 -12.09 -16.23
C GLY A 146 -0.50 -11.28 -15.91
N TYR A 147 0.17 -11.63 -14.82
CA TYR A 147 1.31 -10.91 -14.29
C TYR A 147 2.35 -11.87 -13.73
N MET A 148 3.62 -11.47 -13.79
CA MET A 148 4.69 -11.98 -12.95
C MET A 148 5.09 -10.95 -11.91
N TYR A 149 5.83 -11.36 -10.91
CA TYR A 149 6.30 -10.53 -9.81
C TYR A 149 7.81 -10.42 -9.89
N LEU A 150 8.32 -9.21 -9.81
CA LEU A 150 9.73 -8.90 -9.84
C LEU A 150 10.12 -8.25 -8.51
N VAL A 151 11.06 -8.85 -7.79
CA VAL A 151 11.69 -8.27 -6.61
C VAL A 151 13.12 -7.88 -6.96
N ALA A 152 13.62 -6.79 -6.37
CA ALA A 152 15.03 -6.43 -6.44
C ALA A 152 15.57 -6.01 -5.09
N VAL A 153 16.84 -6.23 -4.88
CA VAL A 153 17.65 -5.72 -3.77
C VAL A 153 18.63 -4.70 -4.34
N MET A 154 18.57 -3.46 -3.87
CA MET A 154 19.32 -2.35 -4.41
C MET A 154 20.09 -1.62 -3.31
N ASP A 155 21.36 -1.31 -3.55
CA ASP A 155 22.13 -0.42 -2.69
C ASP A 155 21.58 1.02 -2.78
N TRP A 156 21.26 1.58 -1.63
CA TRP A 156 20.61 2.90 -1.53
C TRP A 156 21.49 4.05 -2.03
N TRP A 157 22.79 3.97 -1.80
CA TRP A 157 23.70 5.06 -2.14
C TRP A 157 24.07 5.08 -3.62
N SER A 158 24.53 3.94 -4.14
CA SER A 158 24.99 3.79 -5.53
C SER A 158 23.87 3.55 -6.54
N ARG A 159 22.68 3.11 -6.07
CA ARG A 159 21.58 2.59 -6.91
C ARG A 159 21.92 1.27 -7.60
N TYR A 160 22.99 0.61 -7.22
CA TYR A 160 23.38 -0.68 -7.78
C TYR A 160 22.37 -1.76 -7.39
N VAL A 161 21.89 -2.51 -8.36
CA VAL A 161 21.00 -3.65 -8.12
C VAL A 161 21.88 -4.88 -7.87
N LEU A 162 21.88 -5.32 -6.60
CA LEU A 162 22.70 -6.45 -6.18
C LEU A 162 22.13 -7.79 -6.65
N ALA A 163 20.82 -7.94 -6.54
CA ALA A 163 20.10 -9.11 -6.97
C ALA A 163 18.65 -8.78 -7.33
N TRP A 164 18.04 -9.64 -8.11
CA TRP A 164 16.65 -9.58 -8.48
C TRP A 164 16.12 -10.98 -8.78
N GLU A 165 14.81 -11.18 -8.61
CA GLU A 165 14.14 -12.45 -8.90
C GLU A 165 12.81 -12.19 -9.60
N LEU A 166 12.48 -13.04 -10.58
CA LEU A 166 11.19 -13.04 -11.26
C LEU A 166 10.41 -14.29 -10.88
N SER A 167 9.16 -14.14 -10.44
CA SER A 167 8.31 -15.25 -9.99
C SER A 167 6.90 -15.14 -10.54
N ASN A 168 6.23 -16.26 -10.72
CA ASN A 168 4.80 -16.35 -11.02
C ASN A 168 3.92 -16.41 -9.75
N SER A 169 4.54 -16.53 -8.57
CA SER A 169 3.87 -16.45 -7.27
C SER A 169 4.42 -15.29 -6.44
N MET A 170 3.56 -14.70 -5.60
CA MET A 170 3.92 -13.60 -4.70
C MET A 170 4.05 -14.14 -3.26
N ASP A 171 4.87 -15.18 -3.09
CA ASP A 171 5.25 -15.74 -1.78
C ASP A 171 6.48 -15.02 -1.21
N SER A 172 6.88 -15.34 0.03
CA SER A 172 8.09 -14.77 0.63
C SER A 172 9.38 -15.42 0.11
N GLU A 173 9.29 -16.62 -0.46
CA GLU A 173 10.45 -17.42 -0.88
C GLU A 173 11.28 -16.73 -1.99
N PHE A 174 10.60 -16.11 -2.98
CA PHE A 174 11.35 -15.42 -4.04
C PHE A 174 12.04 -14.13 -3.53
N CYS A 175 11.50 -13.49 -2.49
CA CYS A 175 12.16 -12.37 -1.81
C CYS A 175 13.41 -12.85 -1.04
N ILE A 176 13.30 -14.01 -0.38
CA ILE A 176 14.44 -14.65 0.32
C ILE A 176 15.54 -15.03 -0.67
N ARG A 177 15.17 -15.59 -1.84
CA ARG A 177 16.17 -15.89 -2.87
C ARG A 177 16.89 -14.65 -3.38
N ALA A 178 16.17 -13.55 -3.62
CA ALA A 178 16.78 -12.29 -4.02
C ALA A 178 17.72 -11.75 -2.93
N TRP A 179 17.31 -11.80 -1.66
CA TRP A 179 18.12 -11.40 -0.52
C TRP A 179 19.40 -12.23 -0.40
N THR A 180 19.27 -13.55 -0.44
CA THR A 180 20.40 -14.48 -0.39
C THR A 180 21.33 -14.28 -1.59
N GLY A 181 20.78 -14.05 -2.79
CA GLY A 181 21.54 -13.70 -3.99
C GLY A 181 22.35 -12.41 -3.84
N ALA A 182 21.80 -11.41 -3.19
CA ALA A 182 22.52 -10.16 -2.89
C ALA A 182 23.71 -10.40 -1.94
N LEU A 183 23.51 -11.20 -0.89
CA LEU A 183 24.56 -11.59 0.07
C LEU A 183 25.67 -12.45 -0.55
N ALA A 184 25.39 -13.16 -1.65
CA ALA A 184 26.39 -13.98 -2.35
C ALA A 184 27.55 -13.16 -2.93
N SER A 185 27.43 -11.84 -3.02
CA SER A 185 28.52 -10.92 -3.34
C SER A 185 29.63 -10.89 -2.27
N GLY A 186 29.40 -11.47 -1.09
CA GLY A 186 30.27 -11.40 0.08
C GLY A 186 30.19 -10.07 0.83
N ARG A 187 29.26 -9.18 0.46
CA ARG A 187 28.98 -7.91 1.14
C ARG A 187 27.68 -7.99 1.90
N THR A 188 27.57 -7.20 2.96
CA THR A 188 26.40 -7.16 3.84
C THR A 188 26.10 -5.70 4.18
N PRO A 189 24.85 -5.26 4.13
CA PRO A 189 24.48 -3.90 4.53
C PRO A 189 24.42 -3.76 6.05
N LEU A 190 24.39 -2.53 6.54
CA LEU A 190 24.06 -2.27 7.94
C LEU A 190 22.54 -2.38 8.18
N ILE A 191 21.75 -1.87 7.24
CA ILE A 191 20.29 -1.81 7.34
C ILE A 191 19.66 -2.36 6.05
N SER A 192 18.64 -3.21 6.23
CA SER A 192 17.70 -3.63 5.17
C SER A 192 16.40 -2.85 5.32
N ASN A 193 16.04 -2.05 4.31
CA ASN A 193 14.82 -1.27 4.30
C ASN A 193 13.79 -1.83 3.31
N THR A 194 12.56 -2.06 3.79
CA THR A 194 11.46 -2.58 2.97
C THR A 194 10.16 -1.85 3.29
N ASP A 195 9.13 -2.07 2.49
CA ASP A 195 7.78 -1.72 2.89
C ASP A 195 7.23 -2.74 3.93
N GLN A 196 5.98 -2.51 4.38
CA GLN A 196 5.28 -3.41 5.31
C GLN A 196 4.49 -4.50 4.56
N GLY A 197 4.91 -4.90 3.36
CA GLY A 197 4.29 -5.97 2.60
C GLY A 197 4.37 -7.32 3.33
N SER A 198 3.36 -8.18 3.12
CA SER A 198 3.29 -9.49 3.79
C SER A 198 4.50 -10.38 3.51
N GLN A 199 5.17 -10.21 2.37
CA GLN A 199 6.35 -10.95 1.99
C GLN A 199 7.55 -10.56 2.86
N PHE A 200 7.73 -9.26 3.10
CA PHE A 200 8.85 -8.71 3.89
C PHE A 200 8.61 -8.75 5.40
N THR A 201 7.34 -8.89 5.84
CA THR A 201 6.98 -9.07 7.24
C THR A 201 6.84 -10.54 7.64
N SER A 202 7.08 -11.48 6.72
CA SER A 202 7.08 -12.92 7.02
C SER A 202 8.26 -13.28 7.91
N GLU A 203 8.03 -14.19 8.87
CA GLU A 203 9.06 -14.65 9.80
C GLU A 203 10.29 -15.19 9.04
N ALA A 204 10.07 -15.99 8.00
CA ALA A 204 11.16 -16.56 7.20
C ALA A 204 12.05 -15.51 6.51
N TYR A 205 11.47 -14.40 6.01
CA TYR A 205 12.24 -13.31 5.41
C TYR A 205 13.02 -12.54 6.49
N LEU A 206 12.35 -12.22 7.60
CA LEU A 206 12.99 -11.51 8.73
C LEU A 206 14.15 -12.32 9.32
N ASP A 207 13.96 -13.62 9.51
CA ASP A 207 15.03 -14.52 9.97
C ASP A 207 16.21 -14.56 9.00
N ALA A 208 15.95 -14.54 7.69
CA ALA A 208 17.01 -14.50 6.67
C ALA A 208 17.82 -13.19 6.72
N VAL A 209 17.17 -12.05 7.03
CA VAL A 209 17.85 -10.75 7.18
C VAL A 209 18.61 -10.68 8.50
N GLU A 210 17.98 -11.03 9.62
CA GLU A 210 18.56 -10.95 10.97
C GLU A 210 19.72 -11.94 11.12
N SER A 211 19.63 -13.14 10.53
CA SER A 211 20.72 -14.14 10.54
C SER A 211 22.01 -13.64 9.85
N ALA A 212 21.89 -12.68 8.93
CA ALA A 212 23.02 -12.01 8.32
C ALA A 212 23.61 -10.88 9.19
N GLY A 213 23.06 -10.63 10.37
CA GLY A 213 23.49 -9.54 11.28
C GLY A 213 23.08 -8.16 10.80
N VAL A 214 21.99 -8.04 10.04
CA VAL A 214 21.49 -6.81 9.42
C VAL A 214 20.28 -6.28 10.18
N ASP A 215 20.28 -4.99 10.46
CA ASP A 215 19.14 -4.32 11.09
C ASP A 215 17.98 -4.18 10.10
N VAL A 216 16.77 -4.53 10.54
CA VAL A 216 15.55 -4.40 9.75
C VAL A 216 14.92 -3.02 9.95
N SER A 217 14.63 -2.34 8.85
CA SER A 217 13.90 -1.07 8.81
C SER A 217 12.66 -1.21 7.93
N MET A 218 11.53 -0.68 8.37
CA MET A 218 10.31 -0.71 7.59
C MET A 218 9.73 0.70 7.40
N ASP A 219 9.33 1.01 6.17
CA ASP A 219 8.72 2.28 5.84
C ASP A 219 7.44 2.51 6.63
N GLY A 220 7.23 3.74 7.09
CA GLY A 220 6.00 4.13 7.78
C GLY A 220 4.78 4.08 6.84
N ARG A 221 3.59 3.75 7.37
CA ARG A 221 2.35 3.74 6.57
C ARG A 221 2.12 5.09 5.91
N GLY A 222 2.02 5.09 4.57
CA GLY A 222 1.73 6.29 3.78
C GLY A 222 2.94 7.20 3.49
N ARG A 223 4.15 6.83 3.87
CA ARG A 223 5.39 7.55 3.56
C ARG A 223 6.03 7.03 2.28
N TRP A 224 5.43 7.31 1.13
CA TRP A 224 5.96 6.96 -0.20
C TRP A 224 7.36 7.53 -0.51
N ILE A 225 7.80 8.53 0.24
CA ILE A 225 9.14 9.13 0.07
C ILE A 225 10.25 8.16 0.50
N ASP A 226 9.94 7.23 1.40
CA ASP A 226 10.90 6.40 2.08
C ASP A 226 11.46 5.27 1.18
N ASN A 227 10.81 4.93 0.05
CA ASN A 227 11.28 3.91 -0.89
C ASN A 227 11.43 4.40 -2.35
N ARG A 228 11.52 5.73 -2.53
CA ARG A 228 11.50 6.41 -3.84
C ARG A 228 12.58 5.97 -4.83
N PHE A 229 13.70 5.40 -4.36
CA PHE A 229 14.78 5.03 -5.25
C PHE A 229 14.49 3.73 -5.97
N ILE A 230 13.94 2.74 -5.27
CA ILE A 230 13.52 1.51 -5.90
C ILE A 230 12.21 1.70 -6.71
N GLU A 231 11.32 2.61 -6.29
CA GLU A 231 10.19 3.04 -7.12
C GLU A 231 10.67 3.68 -8.45
N ARG A 232 11.77 4.45 -8.39
CA ARG A 232 12.38 5.01 -9.60
C ARG A 232 13.01 3.92 -10.47
N LEU A 233 13.60 2.88 -9.88
CA LEU A 233 14.08 1.70 -10.60
C LEU A 233 12.92 1.04 -11.35
N TRP A 234 11.78 0.81 -10.69
CA TRP A 234 10.59 0.23 -11.31
C TRP A 234 10.08 1.04 -12.48
N ARG A 235 10.09 2.36 -12.36
CA ARG A 235 9.72 3.23 -13.48
C ARG A 235 10.69 3.05 -14.65
N SER A 236 11.98 2.96 -14.39
CA SER A 236 12.99 2.82 -15.44
C SER A 236 12.86 1.47 -16.15
N VAL A 237 12.83 0.34 -15.43
CA VAL A 237 12.73 -0.98 -16.06
C VAL A 237 11.42 -1.15 -16.82
N LYS A 238 10.30 -0.62 -16.30
CA LYS A 238 9.02 -0.68 -17.00
C LYS A 238 9.02 0.09 -18.31
N GLN A 239 9.57 1.32 -18.31
CA GLN A 239 9.56 2.18 -19.49
C GLN A 239 10.63 1.83 -20.51
N GLU A 240 11.78 1.36 -20.06
CA GLU A 240 12.94 1.11 -20.91
C GLU A 240 13.01 -0.33 -21.43
N ASP A 241 12.32 -1.29 -20.77
CA ASP A 241 12.36 -2.70 -21.13
C ASP A 241 10.98 -3.34 -21.19
N ILE A 242 10.28 -3.50 -20.06
CA ILE A 242 9.06 -4.32 -19.97
C ILE A 242 7.99 -3.90 -20.98
N TYR A 243 7.69 -2.59 -21.08
CA TYR A 243 6.64 -2.07 -21.98
C TYR A 243 7.13 -2.00 -23.44
N VAL A 244 8.43 -2.05 -23.68
CA VAL A 244 9.01 -2.03 -25.02
C VAL A 244 9.08 -3.43 -25.62
N GLN A 245 9.43 -4.42 -24.78
CA GLN A 245 9.62 -5.81 -25.21
C GLN A 245 8.31 -6.60 -25.29
N ASP A 246 7.29 -6.20 -24.52
CA ASP A 246 5.97 -6.87 -24.45
C ASP A 246 6.09 -8.40 -24.35
N TYR A 247 6.70 -8.86 -23.26
CA TYR A 247 7.08 -10.25 -23.05
C TYR A 247 5.92 -11.24 -23.13
N GLY A 248 5.99 -12.21 -24.03
CA GLY A 248 4.97 -13.24 -24.23
C GLY A 248 4.99 -14.34 -23.16
N ASP A 249 6.17 -14.64 -22.59
CA ASP A 249 6.37 -15.70 -21.61
C ASP A 249 7.44 -15.34 -20.57
N GLY A 250 7.43 -16.08 -19.43
CA GLY A 250 8.32 -15.80 -18.30
C GLY A 250 9.80 -16.05 -18.59
N LEU A 251 10.14 -17.00 -19.47
CA LEU A 251 11.53 -17.28 -19.82
C LEU A 251 12.14 -16.15 -20.65
N THR A 252 11.37 -15.62 -21.59
CA THR A 252 11.75 -14.46 -22.39
C THR A 252 11.90 -13.22 -21.51
N ALA A 253 10.97 -13.00 -20.56
CA ALA A 253 11.06 -11.92 -19.58
C ALA A 253 12.31 -12.06 -18.69
N GLN A 254 12.61 -13.27 -18.20
CA GLN A 254 13.80 -13.53 -17.39
C GLN A 254 15.09 -13.16 -18.13
N ARG A 255 15.20 -13.53 -19.41
CA ARG A 255 16.38 -13.23 -20.24
C ARG A 255 16.51 -11.73 -20.53
N GLY A 256 15.40 -11.08 -20.89
CA GLY A 256 15.40 -9.65 -21.19
C GLY A 256 15.76 -8.83 -19.95
N LEU A 257 15.13 -9.10 -18.82
CA LEU A 257 15.42 -8.45 -17.55
C LEU A 257 16.89 -8.66 -17.12
N ALA A 258 17.46 -9.85 -17.32
CA ALA A 258 18.87 -10.10 -17.04
C ALA A 258 19.79 -9.17 -17.85
N GLY A 259 19.49 -8.99 -19.14
CA GLY A 259 20.22 -8.06 -20.00
C GLY A 259 20.04 -6.60 -19.54
N TRP A 260 18.81 -6.21 -19.22
CA TRP A 260 18.51 -4.86 -18.79
C TRP A 260 19.18 -4.52 -17.45
N PHE A 261 19.10 -5.37 -16.43
CA PHE A 261 19.75 -5.14 -15.13
C PHE A 261 21.26 -5.09 -15.24
N SER A 262 21.86 -5.92 -16.11
CA SER A 262 23.28 -5.83 -16.41
C SER A 262 23.63 -4.46 -17.01
N GLN A 263 22.91 -4.02 -18.03
CA GLN A 263 23.10 -2.70 -18.65
C GLN A 263 22.84 -1.55 -17.65
N TYR A 264 21.80 -1.65 -16.82
CA TYR A 264 21.46 -0.69 -15.79
C TYR A 264 22.63 -0.46 -14.84
N ASN A 265 23.24 -1.54 -14.39
CA ASN A 265 24.37 -1.48 -13.45
C ASN A 265 25.68 -1.00 -14.08
N THR A 266 25.97 -1.40 -15.33
CA THR A 266 27.32 -1.27 -15.90
C THR A 266 27.44 -0.21 -17.00
N ALA A 267 26.38 0.14 -17.68
CA ALA A 267 26.45 0.99 -18.86
C ALA A 267 25.49 2.20 -18.84
N ARG A 268 24.42 2.13 -18.03
CA ARG A 268 23.41 3.18 -18.00
C ARG A 268 23.86 4.39 -17.15
N PRO A 269 24.08 5.59 -17.77
CA PRO A 269 24.46 6.77 -17.02
C PRO A 269 23.29 7.29 -16.17
N HIS A 270 23.55 7.65 -14.92
CA HIS A 270 22.57 8.20 -14.02
C HIS A 270 22.81 9.69 -13.74
N GLN A 271 21.88 10.54 -14.12
CA GLN A 271 21.98 11.98 -13.90
C GLN A 271 22.16 12.34 -12.39
N ALA A 272 21.40 11.63 -11.52
CA ALA A 272 21.50 11.85 -10.07
C ALA A 272 22.83 11.39 -9.46
N LEU A 273 23.62 10.62 -10.21
CA LEU A 273 24.95 10.14 -9.83
C LEU A 273 26.07 10.87 -10.62
N GLY A 274 25.77 12.05 -11.16
CA GLY A 274 26.73 12.78 -11.98
C GLY A 274 27.08 12.09 -13.30
N TYR A 275 26.13 11.33 -13.84
CA TYR A 275 26.25 10.48 -15.03
C TYR A 275 27.18 9.26 -14.86
N ALA A 276 27.63 8.95 -13.64
CA ALA A 276 28.23 7.65 -13.35
C ALA A 276 27.22 6.53 -13.48
N THR A 277 27.68 5.32 -13.74
CA THR A 277 26.84 4.12 -13.63
C THR A 277 26.74 3.66 -12.17
N PRO A 278 25.68 2.94 -11.79
CA PRO A 278 25.58 2.35 -10.45
C PRO A 278 26.79 1.48 -10.08
N GLY A 279 27.26 0.67 -11.03
CA GLY A 279 28.41 -0.23 -10.81
C GLY A 279 29.72 0.49 -10.54
N GLU A 280 30.00 1.59 -11.25
CA GLU A 280 31.20 2.41 -11.01
C GLU A 280 31.21 2.95 -9.59
N LEU A 281 30.08 3.47 -9.10
CA LEU A 281 29.99 3.97 -7.73
C LEU A 281 30.04 2.85 -6.69
N TYR A 282 29.39 1.73 -6.93
CA TYR A 282 29.33 0.64 -5.98
C TYR A 282 30.69 -0.04 -5.77
N HIS A 283 31.44 -0.29 -6.88
CA HIS A 283 32.71 -1.00 -6.84
C HIS A 283 33.93 -0.11 -6.64
N SER A 284 33.85 1.16 -7.04
CA SER A 284 34.98 2.08 -7.00
C SER A 284 34.56 3.48 -6.54
N PRO A 285 33.99 3.63 -5.33
CA PRO A 285 33.46 4.89 -4.85
C PRO A 285 34.51 6.00 -4.75
N GLU A 286 35.79 5.64 -4.58
CA GLU A 286 36.91 6.58 -4.43
C GLU A 286 37.39 7.18 -5.76
N SER A 287 37.12 6.48 -6.87
CA SER A 287 37.59 6.89 -8.21
C SER A 287 36.74 8.01 -8.81
N TYR A 288 35.58 8.28 -8.26
CA TYR A 288 34.67 9.32 -8.72
C TYR A 288 34.82 10.57 -7.85
N GLY A 289 35.47 11.59 -8.41
CA GLY A 289 35.73 12.87 -7.75
C GLY A 289 34.49 13.73 -7.44
N ALA A 290 33.34 13.37 -7.96
CA ALA A 290 32.03 13.96 -7.60
C ALA A 290 31.23 12.92 -6.79
N LYS A 291 31.49 12.83 -5.48
CA LYS A 291 30.62 12.09 -4.58
C LYS A 291 29.20 12.65 -4.75
N PRO A 292 28.16 11.80 -4.99
CA PRO A 292 26.80 12.27 -4.88
C PRO A 292 26.66 12.94 -3.51
N ALA A 293 26.03 14.12 -3.48
CA ALA A 293 25.86 14.82 -2.22
C ALA A 293 25.25 13.84 -1.19
N PRO A 294 25.79 13.79 0.04
CA PRO A 294 25.30 12.88 1.04
C PRO A 294 23.80 13.11 1.20
N TRP A 295 23.04 12.02 1.12
CA TRP A 295 21.61 12.07 1.23
C TRP A 295 21.22 12.33 2.68
N ARG A 296 20.53 13.43 2.95
CA ARG A 296 19.97 13.75 4.26
C ARG A 296 18.46 13.78 4.19
N TRP A 297 17.81 13.08 5.10
CA TRP A 297 16.40 13.22 5.32
C TRP A 297 16.09 14.60 5.92
N LYS A 298 15.15 15.31 5.31
CA LYS A 298 14.61 16.56 5.87
C LYS A 298 13.34 16.28 6.64
#